data_5d186a328d46c59dc2d29ca8be875a69
#
_entry.id   5d186a328d46c59dc2d29ca8be875a69
#
_cell.length_a   1.000
_cell.length_b   1.000
_cell.length_c   1.000
_cell.angle_alpha   90.00
_cell.angle_beta   90.00
_cell.angle_gamma   90.00
#
_symmetry.space_group_name_H-M   'P 1'
#
loop_
_entity.id
_entity.type
_entity.pdbx_description
1 polymer ?
#
loop_
_entity_poly.entity_id
_entity_poly.type
_entity_poly.pdbx_seq_one_letter_code
_entity_poly.pdbx_strand_id
1 'polypeptide(L)'
;MDTVTHIVLGAAIGEVLAGEKLGKKALLIGAIAANLPDIDFVASFWLDSARDVWFHRGITHSLLFVVVISLLLAWVAGRLGGSGQASRLAGPGHPSRVDGSDRASRSVPMTFKQWWLFFGVQLLVHIFIDAFNAYGTGWFEPFNSYRVTFNVLFVADPLYSCWLGIAFLALLILRRDSSARKRWARFGLVLSSVYLCFCLVNKWGIDRVVERQLRQQAIPYARFFTTPTPLNSLLWYVVATDSNGDEYTGYRSVFDAPGRPIVFRLRPRGDSLVRGAGGGAVQGGGDGMMQAGSGVVEQGGGRDVGYLLRFAQGYYTIERWGDTLVFNVPRFGEVRGWDDPGARFVFHYYLNDPGHNGMVVQRGRLAGWDRKAWRDFIRRIGGEDVRGWR
;
A
#
# COMPACT_ATOMS: atom_id res chain seq x y z
N MET A 1 1.26 2.73 -1.23
CA MET A 1 0.62 3.31 -2.46
C MET A 1 1.59 3.10 -3.62
N ASP A 2 1.24 3.57 -4.82
CA ASP A 2 2.22 3.60 -5.90
C ASP A 2 3.19 4.79 -5.76
N THR A 3 4.37 4.67 -6.33
CA THR A 3 5.45 5.67 -6.25
C THR A 3 5.02 7.06 -6.76
N VAL A 4 4.18 7.11 -7.80
CA VAL A 4 3.71 8.40 -8.36
C VAL A 4 2.85 9.13 -7.34
N THR A 5 1.96 8.42 -6.65
CA THR A 5 1.15 8.99 -5.58
C THR A 5 2.01 9.58 -4.46
N HIS A 6 3.06 8.88 -4.03
CA HIS A 6 3.98 9.40 -3.00
C HIS A 6 4.77 10.62 -3.48
N ILE A 7 5.18 10.67 -4.76
CA ILE A 7 5.83 11.84 -5.35
C ILE A 7 4.94 13.09 -5.26
N VAL A 8 3.69 12.99 -5.76
CA VAL A 8 2.80 14.16 -5.83
C VAL A 8 2.29 14.56 -4.44
N LEU A 9 2.07 13.60 -3.55
CA LEU A 9 1.69 13.83 -2.14
C LEU A 9 2.83 14.51 -1.39
N GLY A 10 4.06 13.98 -1.50
CA GLY A 10 5.24 14.54 -0.87
C GLY A 10 5.57 15.94 -1.37
N ALA A 11 5.42 16.20 -2.67
CA ALA A 11 5.57 17.52 -3.22
C ALA A 11 4.54 18.52 -2.66
N ALA A 12 3.26 18.13 -2.58
CA ALA A 12 2.22 18.98 -2.03
C ALA A 12 2.44 19.30 -0.53
N ILE A 13 2.80 18.30 0.27
CA ILE A 13 3.17 18.49 1.70
C ILE A 13 4.41 19.38 1.81
N GLY A 14 5.43 19.14 0.98
CA GLY A 14 6.64 19.92 0.92
C GLY A 14 6.38 21.41 0.67
N GLU A 15 5.49 21.71 -0.28
CA GLU A 15 5.06 23.08 -0.58
C GLU A 15 4.37 23.74 0.62
N VAL A 16 3.47 23.01 1.30
CA VAL A 16 2.75 23.56 2.47
C VAL A 16 3.69 23.84 3.63
N LEU A 17 4.66 22.95 3.89
CA LEU A 17 5.56 23.03 5.05
C LEU A 17 6.74 23.97 4.83
N ALA A 18 7.29 24.02 3.62
CA ALA A 18 8.55 24.69 3.36
C ALA A 18 8.58 25.53 2.07
N GLY A 19 7.49 25.64 1.33
CA GLY A 19 7.43 26.37 0.05
C GLY A 19 7.84 27.82 0.15
N GLU A 20 7.49 28.53 1.24
CA GLU A 20 7.87 29.92 1.48
C GLU A 20 9.39 30.09 1.66
N LYS A 21 10.06 29.10 2.26
CA LYS A 21 11.50 29.13 2.53
C LYS A 21 12.35 28.56 1.41
N LEU A 22 11.94 27.43 0.86
CA LEU A 22 12.70 26.67 -0.13
C LEU A 22 12.24 26.91 -1.58
N GLY A 23 11.08 27.51 -1.77
CA GLY A 23 10.48 27.68 -3.11
C GLY A 23 10.27 26.34 -3.80
N LYS A 24 10.55 26.25 -5.08
CA LYS A 24 10.38 24.99 -5.87
C LYS A 24 11.23 23.82 -5.35
N LYS A 25 12.30 24.06 -4.59
CA LYS A 25 13.09 22.98 -3.97
C LYS A 25 12.26 22.20 -2.92
N ALA A 26 11.25 22.83 -2.31
CA ALA A 26 10.34 22.15 -1.37
C ALA A 26 9.59 21.00 -2.02
N LEU A 27 9.18 21.15 -3.30
CA LEU A 27 8.52 20.08 -4.07
C LEU A 27 9.47 18.88 -4.25
N LEU A 28 10.69 19.15 -4.71
CA LEU A 28 11.66 18.10 -5.00
C LEU A 28 12.08 17.36 -3.73
N ILE A 29 12.44 18.11 -2.68
CA ILE A 29 12.88 17.51 -1.41
C ILE A 29 11.72 16.74 -0.77
N GLY A 30 10.49 17.28 -0.83
CA GLY A 30 9.30 16.60 -0.35
C GLY A 30 9.01 15.30 -1.10
N ALA A 31 9.08 15.32 -2.43
CA ALA A 31 8.90 14.13 -3.26
C ALA A 31 9.95 13.05 -2.96
N ILE A 32 11.23 13.44 -2.84
CA ILE A 32 12.31 12.50 -2.50
C ILE A 32 12.10 11.93 -1.10
N ALA A 33 11.84 12.78 -0.12
CA ALA A 33 11.65 12.35 1.27
C ALA A 33 10.45 11.41 1.43
N ALA A 34 9.35 11.70 0.72
CA ALA A 34 8.15 10.87 0.75
C ALA A 34 8.33 9.50 0.07
N ASN A 35 9.36 9.31 -0.77
CA ASN A 35 9.64 8.01 -1.39
C ASN A 35 10.82 7.26 -0.72
N LEU A 36 11.41 7.83 0.32
CA LEU A 36 12.55 7.22 0.97
C LEU A 36 12.25 5.85 1.62
N PRO A 37 11.08 5.60 2.23
CA PRO A 37 10.76 4.27 2.74
C PRO A 37 10.75 3.18 1.66
N ASP A 38 10.32 3.50 0.45
CA ASP A 38 10.27 2.57 -0.69
C ASP A 38 11.65 2.22 -1.27
N ILE A 39 12.75 2.73 -0.69
CA ILE A 39 14.10 2.34 -1.11
C ILE A 39 14.35 0.83 -0.89
N ASP A 40 13.50 0.18 -0.08
CA ASP A 40 13.55 -1.25 0.16
C ASP A 40 13.36 -2.10 -1.10
N PHE A 41 12.75 -1.54 -2.17
CA PHE A 41 12.68 -2.23 -3.46
C PHE A 41 14.06 -2.62 -4.01
N VAL A 42 15.12 -1.93 -3.61
CA VAL A 42 16.49 -2.25 -4.02
C VAL A 42 16.89 -3.64 -3.51
N ALA A 43 16.33 -4.10 -2.39
CA ALA A 43 16.59 -5.43 -1.87
C ALA A 43 16.07 -6.55 -2.78
N SER A 44 15.05 -6.29 -3.62
CA SER A 44 14.50 -7.25 -4.58
C SER A 44 15.53 -7.75 -5.62
N PHE A 45 16.60 -6.99 -5.85
CA PHE A 45 17.67 -7.42 -6.76
C PHE A 45 18.51 -8.58 -6.20
N TRP A 46 18.44 -8.85 -4.89
CA TRP A 46 19.23 -9.89 -4.20
C TRP A 46 18.40 -10.90 -3.43
N LEU A 47 17.12 -10.59 -3.19
CA LEU A 47 16.21 -11.47 -2.46
C LEU A 47 15.42 -12.35 -3.43
N ASP A 48 15.13 -13.59 -3.00
CA ASP A 48 14.12 -14.41 -3.67
C ASP A 48 12.70 -13.84 -3.47
N SER A 49 11.76 -14.23 -4.34
CA SER A 49 10.42 -13.65 -4.39
C SER A 49 9.65 -13.75 -3.06
N ALA A 50 9.83 -14.82 -2.29
CA ALA A 50 9.13 -15.00 -1.01
C ALA A 50 9.68 -14.06 0.07
N ARG A 51 10.99 -13.84 0.08
CA ARG A 51 11.65 -12.90 1.00
C ARG A 51 11.35 -11.47 0.60
N ASP A 52 11.46 -11.14 -0.69
CA ASP A 52 11.22 -9.81 -1.20
C ASP A 52 9.84 -9.30 -0.78
N VAL A 53 8.80 -10.09 -0.98
CA VAL A 53 7.43 -9.75 -0.58
C VAL A 53 7.28 -9.50 0.92
N TRP A 54 8.06 -10.22 1.74
CA TRP A 54 8.05 -10.02 3.19
C TRP A 54 8.86 -8.80 3.61
N PHE A 55 10.06 -8.59 3.03
CA PHE A 55 10.94 -7.46 3.37
C PHE A 55 10.38 -6.13 2.87
N HIS A 56 9.71 -6.15 1.70
CA HIS A 56 9.03 -4.95 1.20
C HIS A 56 7.98 -4.46 2.21
N ARG A 57 8.06 -3.18 2.58
CA ARG A 57 7.27 -2.51 3.62
C ARG A 57 7.48 -3.04 5.04
N GLY A 58 8.66 -3.62 5.29
CA GLY A 58 9.10 -4.02 6.61
C GLY A 58 9.68 -2.86 7.42
N ILE A 59 10.95 -3.01 7.85
CA ILE A 59 11.63 -2.06 8.75
C ILE A 59 11.68 -0.62 8.22
N THR A 60 11.78 -0.42 6.92
CA THR A 60 11.77 0.92 6.29
C THR A 60 10.43 1.63 6.44
N HIS A 61 9.36 0.88 6.69
CA HIS A 61 8.02 1.37 6.94
C HIS A 61 7.63 1.31 8.43
N SER A 62 8.62 1.25 9.33
CA SER A 62 8.38 1.25 10.76
C SER A 62 8.38 2.66 11.36
N LEU A 63 7.68 2.82 12.48
CA LEU A 63 7.72 4.06 13.27
C LEU A 63 9.14 4.38 13.76
N LEU A 64 9.94 3.34 14.07
CA LEU A 64 11.34 3.51 14.42
C LEU A 64 12.15 4.14 13.28
N PHE A 65 11.96 3.66 12.05
CA PHE A 65 12.60 4.23 10.87
C PHE A 65 12.22 5.71 10.68
N VAL A 66 10.94 6.05 10.83
CA VAL A 66 10.46 7.44 10.73
C VAL A 66 11.21 8.34 11.71
N VAL A 67 11.32 7.93 12.99
CA VAL A 67 11.99 8.73 14.01
C VAL A 67 13.48 8.87 13.71
N VAL A 68 14.18 7.77 13.50
CA VAL A 68 15.64 7.76 13.32
C VAL A 68 16.04 8.50 12.04
N ILE A 69 15.37 8.19 10.92
CA ILE A 69 15.76 8.79 9.64
C ILE A 69 15.36 10.26 9.54
N SER A 70 14.22 10.66 10.11
CA SER A 70 13.86 12.09 10.13
C SER A 70 14.83 12.94 10.92
N LEU A 71 15.36 12.44 12.04
CA LEU A 71 16.40 13.11 12.83
C LEU A 71 17.72 13.20 12.05
N LEU A 72 18.13 12.10 11.43
CA LEU A 72 19.35 12.06 10.61
C LEU A 72 19.28 13.05 9.45
N LEU A 73 18.18 13.02 8.69
CA LEU A 73 17.98 13.92 7.55
C LEU A 73 17.92 15.39 7.99
N ALA A 74 17.28 15.68 9.13
CA ALA A 74 17.25 17.03 9.68
C ALA A 74 18.65 17.52 10.08
N TRP A 75 19.47 16.65 10.66
CA TRP A 75 20.85 16.97 11.02
C TRP A 75 21.70 17.24 9.76
N VAL A 76 21.61 16.37 8.74
CA VAL A 76 22.32 16.55 7.46
C VAL A 76 21.89 17.85 6.78
N ALA A 77 20.59 18.09 6.65
CA ALA A 77 20.06 19.29 6.01
C ALA A 77 20.45 20.58 6.75
N GLY A 78 20.47 20.55 8.08
CA GLY A 78 20.94 21.65 8.91
C GLY A 78 22.42 21.98 8.71
N ARG A 79 23.28 20.95 8.58
CA ARG A 79 24.71 21.10 8.28
C ARG A 79 24.96 21.68 6.89
N LEU A 80 24.27 21.13 5.87
CA LEU A 80 24.41 21.61 4.49
C LEU A 80 23.87 23.04 4.29
N GLY A 81 22.79 23.40 4.97
CA GLY A 81 22.23 24.75 4.94
C GLY A 81 23.07 25.80 5.66
N GLY A 82 23.81 25.41 6.72
CA GLY A 82 24.67 26.30 7.52
C GLY A 82 26.04 26.62 6.89
N SER A 83 26.62 25.66 6.14
CA SER A 83 27.95 25.83 5.55
C SER A 83 28.02 26.89 4.45
N GLY A 84 26.89 27.12 3.73
CA GLY A 84 26.83 28.18 2.70
C GLY A 84 26.82 29.62 3.23
N GLN A 85 26.56 29.81 4.52
CA GLN A 85 26.51 31.13 5.13
C GLN A 85 27.83 31.51 5.85
N ALA A 86 28.52 30.54 6.45
CA ALA A 86 29.80 30.75 7.06
C ALA A 86 30.89 31.23 6.06
N SER A 87 30.83 30.72 4.83
CA SER A 87 31.80 31.09 3.78
C SER A 87 31.60 32.51 3.20
N ARG A 88 30.43 33.13 3.39
CA ARG A 88 30.13 34.49 2.92
C ARG A 88 30.43 35.59 3.95
N LEU A 89 30.69 35.24 5.22
CA LEU A 89 30.99 36.16 6.28
C LEU A 89 32.51 36.32 6.55
N ALA A 90 33.33 35.54 5.88
CA ALA A 90 34.80 35.54 6.11
C ALA A 90 35.59 36.25 4.99
N GLY A 91 35.06 37.34 4.40
CA GLY A 91 35.82 38.22 3.52
C GLY A 91 36.17 39.49 4.24
N PRO A 92 37.49 39.87 4.33
CA PRO A 92 37.89 41.13 4.97
C PRO A 92 37.57 42.32 4.08
N GLY A 93 36.71 43.22 4.57
CA GLY A 93 36.76 44.63 4.36
C GLY A 93 36.60 45.20 2.93
N HIS A 94 35.34 45.39 2.51
CA HIS A 94 34.98 46.60 1.77
C HIS A 94 33.53 47.02 2.17
N PRO A 95 33.29 48.28 2.57
CA PRO A 95 31.95 48.78 2.77
C PRO A 95 31.31 49.01 1.39
N SER A 96 30.68 47.98 0.83
CA SER A 96 29.89 48.10 -0.38
C SER A 96 28.62 48.87 -0.05
N ARG A 97 28.39 49.98 -0.74
CA ARG A 97 27.14 50.74 -0.77
C ARG A 97 25.98 49.74 -0.91
N VAL A 98 25.13 49.71 0.09
CA VAL A 98 23.86 48.95 0.06
C VAL A 98 22.93 49.74 -0.83
N ASP A 99 22.93 49.43 -2.13
CA ASP A 99 21.92 49.88 -3.07
C ASP A 99 20.60 49.16 -2.70
N GLY A 100 19.52 49.93 -2.50
CA GLY A 100 18.23 49.45 -1.99
C GLY A 100 17.48 48.45 -2.87
N SER A 101 18.09 47.94 -3.94
CA SER A 101 17.51 46.95 -4.84
C SER A 101 17.80 45.49 -4.46
N ASP A 102 18.73 45.21 -3.56
CA ASP A 102 19.11 43.85 -3.13
C ASP A 102 18.27 43.29 -1.98
N ARG A 103 17.03 43.74 -1.81
CA ARG A 103 16.03 43.04 -0.97
C ARG A 103 15.51 41.76 -1.63
N ALA A 104 16.24 41.19 -2.60
CA ALA A 104 15.97 39.91 -3.16
C ALA A 104 16.15 38.81 -2.13
N SER A 105 15.07 38.54 -1.38
CA SER A 105 14.79 37.27 -0.74
C SER A 105 15.98 36.60 -0.03
N ARG A 106 16.44 37.15 1.10
CA ARG A 106 17.19 36.38 2.09
C ARG A 106 16.21 35.37 2.72
N SER A 107 16.10 34.20 2.09
CA SER A 107 15.33 33.10 2.67
C SER A 107 15.97 32.74 4.01
N VAL A 108 15.20 32.95 5.09
CA VAL A 108 15.65 32.57 6.43
C VAL A 108 15.87 31.05 6.42
N PRO A 109 17.07 30.57 6.79
CA PRO A 109 17.35 29.14 6.78
C PRO A 109 16.38 28.39 7.70
N MET A 110 16.05 27.19 7.32
CA MET A 110 15.22 26.33 8.18
C MET A 110 16.01 25.90 9.40
N THR A 111 15.37 25.96 10.57
CA THR A 111 15.95 25.44 11.83
C THR A 111 15.95 23.91 11.81
N PHE A 112 16.75 23.29 12.69
CA PHE A 112 16.74 21.83 12.88
C PHE A 112 15.32 21.29 13.14
N LYS A 113 14.55 21.94 14.04
CA LYS A 113 13.17 21.55 14.34
C LYS A 113 12.26 21.60 13.11
N GLN A 114 12.43 22.59 12.22
CA GLN A 114 11.65 22.71 11.00
C GLN A 114 12.02 21.61 9.98
N TRP A 115 13.31 21.28 9.86
CA TRP A 115 13.74 20.14 9.04
C TRP A 115 13.25 18.81 9.58
N TRP A 116 13.32 18.61 10.89
CA TRP A 116 12.82 17.40 11.53
C TRP A 116 11.30 17.22 11.32
N LEU A 117 10.53 18.28 11.54
CA LEU A 117 9.09 18.26 11.26
C LEU A 117 8.81 17.99 9.78
N PHE A 118 9.57 18.59 8.87
CA PHE A 118 9.44 18.39 7.43
C PHE A 118 9.65 16.92 7.05
N PHE A 119 10.76 16.33 7.42
CA PHE A 119 11.07 14.94 7.11
C PHE A 119 10.19 13.97 7.90
N GLY A 120 9.91 14.24 9.16
CA GLY A 120 9.06 13.40 9.99
C GLY A 120 7.64 13.28 9.44
N VAL A 121 7.04 14.41 9.02
CA VAL A 121 5.72 14.40 8.38
C VAL A 121 5.72 13.63 7.06
N GLN A 122 6.75 13.84 6.21
CA GLN A 122 6.86 13.13 4.93
C GLN A 122 6.90 11.61 5.11
N LEU A 123 7.80 11.13 5.99
CA LEU A 123 7.96 9.70 6.26
C LEU A 123 6.73 9.10 6.97
N LEU A 124 6.17 9.82 7.95
CA LEU A 124 5.00 9.36 8.68
C LEU A 124 3.77 9.24 7.77
N VAL A 125 3.52 10.25 6.93
CA VAL A 125 2.40 10.22 5.98
C VAL A 125 2.57 9.12 4.95
N HIS A 126 3.81 8.85 4.48
CA HIS A 126 4.08 7.74 3.59
C HIS A 126 3.64 6.40 4.20
N ILE A 127 4.17 6.03 5.37
CA ILE A 127 3.85 4.74 6.00
C ILE A 127 2.37 4.65 6.43
N PHE A 128 1.75 5.79 6.75
CA PHE A 128 0.35 5.87 7.13
C PHE A 128 -0.56 5.59 5.92
N ILE A 129 -0.34 6.26 4.79
CA ILE A 129 -1.12 6.05 3.57
C ILE A 129 -0.94 4.63 3.02
N ASP A 130 0.24 4.04 3.19
CA ASP A 130 0.52 2.67 2.78
C ASP A 130 -0.24 1.62 3.58
N ALA A 131 -0.59 1.92 4.83
CA ALA A 131 -1.43 1.04 5.62
C ALA A 131 -2.89 0.98 5.11
N PHE A 132 -3.33 1.89 4.23
CA PHE A 132 -4.70 1.86 3.69
C PHE A 132 -4.93 0.82 2.59
N ASN A 133 -3.89 0.20 2.06
CA ASN A 133 -4.03 -0.88 1.07
C ASN A 133 -3.88 -2.28 1.69
N ALA A 134 -4.12 -3.33 0.90
CA ALA A 134 -4.11 -4.71 1.36
C ALA A 134 -2.70 -5.27 1.70
N TYR A 135 -1.62 -4.60 1.27
CA TYR A 135 -0.25 -5.05 1.60
C TYR A 135 0.09 -4.82 3.08
N GLY A 136 -0.39 -3.70 3.63
CA GLY A 136 -0.05 -3.28 4.98
C GLY A 136 1.40 -2.84 5.14
N THR A 137 1.75 -2.39 6.33
CA THR A 137 3.06 -1.84 6.68
C THR A 137 3.52 -2.35 8.05
N GLY A 138 4.82 -2.57 8.20
CA GLY A 138 5.45 -3.07 9.42
C GLY A 138 5.70 -1.99 10.47
N TRP A 139 4.67 -1.27 10.94
CA TRP A 139 4.83 -0.13 11.86
C TRP A 139 5.65 -0.45 13.10
N PHE A 140 5.54 -1.68 13.59
CA PHE A 140 6.16 -2.10 14.86
C PHE A 140 7.46 -2.87 14.68
N GLU A 141 7.94 -3.04 13.44
CA GLU A 141 9.24 -3.66 13.21
C GLU A 141 10.39 -2.81 13.78
N PRO A 142 11.46 -3.45 14.30
CA PRO A 142 11.74 -4.90 14.31
C PRO A 142 11.12 -5.65 15.52
N PHE A 143 10.36 -4.99 16.39
CA PHE A 143 9.88 -5.57 17.65
C PHE A 143 8.69 -6.52 17.45
N ASN A 144 7.86 -6.26 16.46
CA ASN A 144 6.70 -7.08 16.11
C ASN A 144 6.52 -7.10 14.59
N SER A 145 6.34 -8.28 14.04
CA SER A 145 6.16 -8.49 12.60
C SER A 145 4.71 -8.31 12.10
N TYR A 146 3.80 -7.83 12.96
CA TYR A 146 2.42 -7.55 12.59
C TYR A 146 2.34 -6.45 11.54
N ARG A 147 1.62 -6.70 10.45
CA ARG A 147 1.38 -5.72 9.40
C ARG A 147 0.07 -4.99 9.60
N VAL A 148 0.16 -3.69 9.84
CA VAL A 148 -1.01 -2.82 9.96
C VAL A 148 -1.61 -2.61 8.57
N THR A 149 -2.89 -2.94 8.41
CA THR A 149 -3.62 -2.76 7.15
C THR A 149 -5.07 -2.38 7.40
N PHE A 150 -5.56 -1.36 6.70
CA PHE A 150 -6.95 -0.89 6.79
C PHE A 150 -7.80 -1.37 5.61
N ASN A 151 -7.21 -1.84 4.52
CA ASN A 151 -7.89 -2.35 3.32
C ASN A 151 -8.94 -1.38 2.75
N VAL A 152 -8.64 -0.09 2.65
CA VAL A 152 -9.58 0.97 2.26
C VAL A 152 -9.36 1.47 0.84
N LEU A 153 -8.09 1.53 0.41
CA LEU A 153 -7.68 2.02 -0.91
C LEU A 153 -7.04 0.91 -1.74
N PHE A 154 -7.28 0.95 -3.03
CA PHE A 154 -6.45 0.19 -3.95
C PHE A 154 -5.04 0.82 -4.03
N VAL A 155 -4.00 -0.02 -4.23
CA VAL A 155 -2.59 0.43 -4.22
C VAL A 155 -2.28 1.56 -5.21
N ALA A 156 -2.98 1.59 -6.34
CA ALA A 156 -2.87 2.63 -7.36
C ALA A 156 -4.26 3.18 -7.69
N ASP A 157 -4.87 3.89 -6.72
CA ASP A 157 -6.21 4.48 -6.88
C ASP A 157 -6.10 5.82 -7.62
N PRO A 158 -6.59 5.93 -8.88
CA PRO A 158 -6.44 7.14 -9.66
C PRO A 158 -7.28 8.31 -9.11
N LEU A 159 -8.41 8.05 -8.44
CA LEU A 159 -9.24 9.10 -7.88
C LEU A 159 -8.63 9.71 -6.61
N TYR A 160 -7.82 8.95 -5.88
CA TYR A 160 -7.02 9.49 -4.79
C TYR A 160 -5.88 10.37 -5.32
N SER A 161 -5.20 9.93 -6.38
CA SER A 161 -3.96 10.52 -6.87
C SER A 161 -4.17 11.70 -7.82
N CYS A 162 -5.28 11.75 -8.58
CA CYS A 162 -5.50 12.77 -9.62
C CYS A 162 -5.54 14.20 -9.05
N TRP A 163 -6.12 14.42 -7.89
CA TRP A 163 -6.21 15.74 -7.25
C TRP A 163 -4.84 16.26 -6.84
N LEU A 164 -3.99 15.38 -6.32
CA LEU A 164 -2.58 15.66 -6.01
C LEU A 164 -1.79 15.91 -7.28
N GLY A 165 -2.03 15.13 -8.34
CA GLY A 165 -1.41 15.31 -9.66
C GLY A 165 -1.74 16.67 -10.29
N ILE A 166 -3.01 17.07 -10.27
CA ILE A 166 -3.44 18.39 -10.75
C ILE A 166 -2.76 19.52 -9.94
N ALA A 167 -2.76 19.39 -8.62
CA ALA A 167 -2.07 20.35 -7.76
C ALA A 167 -0.56 20.41 -8.07
N PHE A 168 0.08 19.26 -8.24
CA PHE A 168 1.50 19.17 -8.58
C PHE A 168 1.82 19.86 -9.91
N LEU A 169 1.04 19.63 -10.96
CA LEU A 169 1.21 20.29 -12.25
C LEU A 169 1.05 21.82 -12.11
N ALA A 170 0.05 22.28 -11.36
CA ALA A 170 -0.10 23.71 -11.08
C ALA A 170 1.13 24.29 -10.37
N LEU A 171 1.68 23.55 -9.38
CA LEU A 171 2.88 23.96 -8.64
C LEU A 171 4.15 24.03 -9.51
N LEU A 172 4.25 23.19 -10.54
CA LEU A 172 5.36 23.26 -11.51
C LEU A 172 5.30 24.53 -12.38
N ILE A 173 4.08 24.92 -12.78
CA ILE A 173 3.84 26.05 -13.70
C ILE A 173 3.92 27.38 -12.93
N LEU A 174 3.34 27.46 -11.74
CA LEU A 174 3.26 28.71 -10.97
C LEU A 174 4.62 29.25 -10.59
N ARG A 175 4.75 30.59 -10.64
CA ARG A 175 5.97 31.31 -10.23
C ARG A 175 6.23 31.07 -8.73
N ARG A 176 7.53 31.14 -8.36
CA ARG A 176 7.99 30.84 -6.99
C ARG A 176 7.31 31.70 -5.92
N ASP A 177 7.08 32.96 -6.20
CA ASP A 177 6.53 34.01 -5.33
C ASP A 177 4.98 34.07 -5.33
N SER A 178 4.33 33.22 -6.11
CA SER A 178 2.87 33.23 -6.21
C SER A 178 2.21 32.68 -4.94
N SER A 179 1.31 33.47 -4.34
CA SER A 179 0.47 33.04 -3.22
C SER A 179 -0.49 31.88 -3.59
N ALA A 180 -0.74 31.68 -4.87
CA ALA A 180 -1.58 30.59 -5.37
C ALA A 180 -0.96 29.22 -5.11
N ARG A 181 0.36 29.10 -5.01
CA ARG A 181 1.07 27.82 -4.79
C ARG A 181 0.53 27.08 -3.57
N LYS A 182 0.51 27.76 -2.43
CA LYS A 182 0.01 27.16 -1.17
C LYS A 182 -1.46 26.79 -1.23
N ARG A 183 -2.26 27.55 -1.99
CA ARG A 183 -3.69 27.22 -2.22
C ARG A 183 -3.85 25.95 -3.05
N TRP A 184 -3.07 25.80 -4.14
CA TRP A 184 -3.10 24.59 -4.96
C TRP A 184 -2.61 23.36 -4.22
N ALA A 185 -1.54 23.47 -3.43
CA ALA A 185 -1.07 22.35 -2.60
C ALA A 185 -2.16 21.90 -1.61
N ARG A 186 -2.80 22.87 -0.91
CA ARG A 186 -3.91 22.57 0.02
C ARG A 186 -5.11 21.98 -0.70
N PHE A 187 -5.45 22.47 -1.88
CA PHE A 187 -6.54 21.93 -2.71
C PHE A 187 -6.34 20.45 -2.99
N GLY A 188 -5.16 20.04 -3.49
CA GLY A 188 -4.86 18.63 -3.75
C GLY A 188 -4.95 17.78 -2.49
N LEU A 189 -4.35 18.24 -1.39
CA LEU A 189 -4.38 17.52 -0.11
C LEU A 189 -5.80 17.38 0.45
N VAL A 190 -6.59 18.43 0.43
CA VAL A 190 -7.98 18.41 0.94
C VAL A 190 -8.85 17.48 0.11
N LEU A 191 -8.82 17.56 -1.23
CA LEU A 191 -9.66 16.70 -2.06
C LEU A 191 -9.27 15.23 -1.99
N SER A 192 -7.97 14.91 -1.93
CA SER A 192 -7.52 13.53 -1.71
C SER A 192 -7.94 13.02 -0.32
N SER A 193 -7.91 13.87 0.71
CA SER A 193 -8.39 13.51 2.05
C SER A 193 -9.91 13.30 2.08
N VAL A 194 -10.68 14.14 1.38
CA VAL A 194 -12.14 13.97 1.24
C VAL A 194 -12.45 12.63 0.54
N TYR A 195 -11.71 12.32 -0.52
CA TYR A 195 -11.87 11.03 -1.20
C TYR A 195 -11.51 9.85 -0.27
N LEU A 196 -10.46 9.97 0.53
CA LEU A 196 -10.12 8.94 1.53
C LEU A 196 -11.25 8.75 2.54
N CYS A 197 -11.86 9.83 3.03
CA CYS A 197 -13.04 9.76 3.90
C CYS A 197 -14.22 9.07 3.20
N PHE A 198 -14.46 9.36 1.92
CA PHE A 198 -15.46 8.66 1.12
C PHE A 198 -15.19 7.15 1.04
N CYS A 199 -13.94 6.74 0.80
CA CYS A 199 -13.54 5.32 0.80
C CYS A 199 -13.77 4.64 2.15
N LEU A 200 -13.50 5.34 3.27
CA LEU A 200 -13.75 4.83 4.62
C LEU A 200 -15.24 4.63 4.88
N VAL A 201 -16.10 5.55 4.45
CA VAL A 201 -17.55 5.43 4.56
C VAL A 201 -18.05 4.25 3.73
N ASN A 202 -17.57 4.09 2.48
CA ASN A 202 -17.90 2.94 1.64
C ASN A 202 -17.50 1.64 2.31
N LYS A 203 -16.27 1.54 2.81
CA LYS A 203 -15.79 0.35 3.52
C LYS A 203 -16.70 -0.01 4.69
N TRP A 204 -16.99 0.95 5.53
CA TRP A 204 -17.86 0.73 6.69
C TRP A 204 -19.26 0.23 6.27
N GLY A 205 -19.85 0.80 5.21
CA GLY A 205 -21.12 0.36 4.66
C GLY A 205 -21.07 -1.07 4.11
N ILE A 206 -20.02 -1.37 3.33
CA ILE A 206 -19.78 -2.70 2.76
C ILE A 206 -19.56 -3.74 3.86
N ASP A 207 -18.71 -3.46 4.85
CA ASP A 207 -18.43 -4.40 5.95
C ASP A 207 -19.72 -4.79 6.70
N ARG A 208 -20.62 -3.84 6.94
CA ARG A 208 -21.93 -4.12 7.54
C ARG A 208 -22.84 -4.99 6.68
N VAL A 209 -22.84 -4.75 5.36
CA VAL A 209 -23.62 -5.58 4.43
C VAL A 209 -23.05 -6.99 4.38
N VAL A 210 -21.73 -7.13 4.29
CA VAL A 210 -21.04 -8.41 4.26
C VAL A 210 -21.33 -9.23 5.52
N GLU A 211 -21.17 -8.63 6.70
CA GLU A 211 -21.45 -9.32 7.97
C GLU A 211 -22.91 -9.82 8.05
N ARG A 212 -23.85 -8.98 7.64
CA ARG A 212 -25.27 -9.37 7.58
C ARG A 212 -25.50 -10.55 6.62
N GLN A 213 -24.87 -10.49 5.44
CA GLN A 213 -25.01 -11.53 4.40
C GLN A 213 -24.39 -12.87 4.84
N LEU A 214 -23.22 -12.84 5.49
CA LEU A 214 -22.60 -14.05 6.04
C LEU A 214 -23.52 -14.73 7.06
N ARG A 215 -24.15 -13.95 7.95
CA ARG A 215 -25.11 -14.46 8.94
C ARG A 215 -26.39 -14.98 8.28
N GLN A 216 -26.98 -14.26 7.33
CA GLN A 216 -28.22 -14.64 6.64
C GLN A 216 -28.06 -15.92 5.82
N GLN A 217 -26.89 -16.13 5.21
CA GLN A 217 -26.58 -17.32 4.43
C GLN A 217 -26.03 -18.48 5.27
N ALA A 218 -25.97 -18.32 6.59
CA ALA A 218 -25.41 -19.29 7.53
C ALA A 218 -23.98 -19.75 7.15
N ILE A 219 -23.20 -18.85 6.54
CA ILE A 219 -21.80 -19.13 6.21
C ILE A 219 -20.98 -19.03 7.52
N PRO A 220 -20.30 -20.12 7.95
CA PRO A 220 -19.47 -20.07 9.14
C PRO A 220 -18.27 -19.16 8.85
N TYR A 221 -18.03 -18.19 9.75
CA TYR A 221 -16.83 -17.36 9.68
C TYR A 221 -16.28 -17.04 11.06
N ALA A 222 -14.97 -17.14 11.21
CA ALA A 222 -14.25 -16.69 12.40
C ALA A 222 -13.79 -15.23 12.23
N ARG A 223 -13.49 -14.85 11.00
CA ARG A 223 -13.04 -13.49 10.61
C ARG A 223 -13.36 -13.22 9.15
N PHE A 224 -13.46 -11.95 8.81
CA PHE A 224 -13.54 -11.52 7.41
C PHE A 224 -12.83 -10.18 7.21
N PHE A 225 -12.53 -9.86 5.98
CA PHE A 225 -12.15 -8.51 5.57
C PHE A 225 -12.70 -8.22 4.17
N THR A 226 -12.74 -6.93 3.86
CA THR A 226 -13.06 -6.44 2.52
C THR A 226 -11.93 -5.56 2.01
N THR A 227 -11.69 -5.59 0.71
CA THR A 227 -10.69 -4.74 0.06
C THR A 227 -11.26 -4.24 -1.27
N PRO A 228 -10.98 -3.00 -1.69
CA PRO A 228 -11.46 -2.52 -2.97
C PRO A 228 -10.80 -3.25 -4.14
N THR A 229 -11.56 -3.42 -5.23
CA THR A 229 -11.03 -3.96 -6.48
C THR A 229 -10.14 -2.94 -7.20
N PRO A 230 -9.39 -3.33 -8.25
CA PRO A 230 -8.47 -2.43 -8.92
C PRO A 230 -9.07 -1.09 -9.33
N LEU A 231 -8.33 0.00 -9.09
CA LEU A 231 -8.58 1.35 -9.58
C LEU A 231 -9.85 2.05 -9.07
N ASN A 232 -10.55 1.50 -8.08
CA ASN A 232 -11.77 2.11 -7.53
C ASN A 232 -12.01 1.73 -6.07
N SER A 233 -12.96 2.41 -5.42
CA SER A 233 -13.47 2.10 -4.08
C SER A 233 -14.99 1.85 -4.08
N LEU A 234 -15.53 1.37 -5.20
CA LEU A 234 -16.96 1.16 -5.40
C LEU A 234 -17.34 -0.32 -5.47
N LEU A 235 -16.47 -1.16 -6.07
CA LEU A 235 -16.61 -2.61 -6.08
C LEU A 235 -15.60 -3.21 -5.08
N TRP A 236 -16.08 -4.04 -4.18
CA TRP A 236 -15.33 -4.61 -3.07
C TRP A 236 -15.24 -6.12 -3.20
N TYR A 237 -14.04 -6.62 -3.03
CA TYR A 237 -13.73 -8.03 -2.87
C TYR A 237 -13.84 -8.40 -1.39
N VAL A 238 -14.45 -9.53 -1.12
CA VAL A 238 -14.72 -10.03 0.23
C VAL A 238 -14.01 -11.35 0.42
N VAL A 239 -13.36 -11.52 1.56
CA VAL A 239 -12.81 -12.79 2.02
C VAL A 239 -13.29 -13.03 3.44
N ALA A 240 -13.89 -14.19 3.69
CA ALA A 240 -14.25 -14.65 5.02
C ALA A 240 -13.60 -16.02 5.25
N THR A 241 -13.03 -16.22 6.45
CA THR A 241 -12.34 -17.46 6.82
C THR A 241 -13.12 -18.13 7.94
N ASP A 242 -13.41 -19.42 7.81
CA ASP A 242 -14.05 -20.19 8.88
C ASP A 242 -13.04 -20.70 9.93
N SER A 243 -13.53 -21.44 10.92
CA SER A 243 -12.70 -22.03 11.98
C SER A 243 -11.74 -23.11 11.48
N ASN A 244 -12.03 -23.73 10.33
CA ASN A 244 -11.17 -24.74 9.71
C ASN A 244 -10.08 -24.08 8.82
N GLY A 245 -10.23 -22.78 8.56
CA GLY A 245 -9.36 -22.01 7.69
C GLY A 245 -9.79 -22.02 6.21
N ASP A 246 -10.96 -22.59 5.88
CA ASP A 246 -11.50 -22.49 4.55
C ASP A 246 -11.94 -21.07 4.24
N GLU A 247 -11.68 -20.60 3.01
CA GLU A 247 -11.94 -19.24 2.59
C GLU A 247 -13.22 -19.15 1.77
N TYR A 248 -14.04 -18.16 2.03
CA TYR A 248 -15.22 -17.80 1.26
C TYR A 248 -14.98 -16.46 0.57
N THR A 249 -14.92 -16.46 -0.76
CA THR A 249 -14.67 -15.25 -1.55
C THR A 249 -15.92 -14.75 -2.25
N GLY A 250 -16.07 -13.44 -2.38
CA GLY A 250 -17.24 -12.83 -3.02
C GLY A 250 -16.98 -11.38 -3.43
N TYR A 251 -17.97 -10.77 -4.09
CA TYR A 251 -17.90 -9.38 -4.55
C TYR A 251 -19.16 -8.60 -4.21
N ARG A 252 -19.01 -7.35 -3.79
CA ARG A 252 -20.11 -6.43 -3.49
C ARG A 252 -19.82 -5.05 -4.03
N SER A 253 -20.75 -4.49 -4.84
CA SER A 253 -20.72 -3.09 -5.24
C SER A 253 -21.53 -2.24 -4.25
N VAL A 254 -21.12 -0.97 -4.09
CA VAL A 254 -21.92 0.04 -3.37
C VAL A 254 -23.24 0.32 -4.08
N PHE A 255 -23.34 0.04 -5.39
CA PHE A 255 -24.55 0.22 -6.21
C PHE A 255 -25.40 -1.05 -6.32
N ASP A 256 -25.02 -2.15 -5.72
CA ASP A 256 -25.86 -3.34 -5.68
C ASP A 256 -27.17 -3.05 -4.95
N ALA A 257 -28.28 -3.52 -5.51
CA ALA A 257 -29.61 -3.33 -4.92
C ALA A 257 -29.66 -3.78 -3.45
N PRO A 258 -30.41 -3.06 -2.58
CA PRO A 258 -30.66 -3.51 -1.22
C PRO A 258 -31.25 -4.93 -1.24
N GLY A 259 -30.66 -5.83 -0.45
CA GLY A 259 -31.11 -7.23 -0.37
C GLY A 259 -30.52 -8.17 -1.44
N ARG A 260 -29.81 -7.67 -2.45
CA ARG A 260 -29.08 -8.55 -3.39
C ARG A 260 -28.09 -9.42 -2.62
N PRO A 261 -28.16 -10.76 -2.74
CA PRO A 261 -27.23 -11.65 -2.05
C PRO A 261 -25.82 -11.54 -2.63
N ILE A 262 -24.82 -11.65 -1.74
CA ILE A 262 -23.44 -11.85 -2.16
C ILE A 262 -23.31 -13.34 -2.48
N VAL A 263 -22.86 -13.68 -3.67
CA VAL A 263 -22.53 -15.06 -4.02
C VAL A 263 -21.15 -15.36 -3.45
N PHE A 264 -21.11 -16.18 -2.40
CA PHE A 264 -19.86 -16.63 -1.81
C PHE A 264 -19.40 -17.93 -2.43
N ARG A 265 -18.10 -18.04 -2.67
CA ARG A 265 -17.46 -19.25 -3.20
C ARG A 265 -16.53 -19.82 -2.14
N LEU A 266 -16.70 -21.08 -1.86
CA LEU A 266 -15.80 -21.84 -1.01
C LEU A 266 -14.46 -22.07 -1.74
N ARG A 267 -13.38 -21.72 -1.07
CA ARG A 267 -12.00 -21.99 -1.44
C ARG A 267 -11.35 -22.80 -0.32
N PRO A 268 -11.31 -24.13 -0.45
CA PRO A 268 -10.76 -24.99 0.60
C PRO A 268 -9.30 -24.61 0.91
N ARG A 269 -8.93 -24.64 2.17
CA ARG A 269 -7.58 -24.30 2.62
C ARG A 269 -6.51 -25.22 2.03
N GLY A 270 -6.84 -26.50 1.81
CA GLY A 270 -5.96 -27.45 1.16
C GLY A 270 -4.78 -27.96 2.00
N ASP A 271 -4.77 -27.76 3.30
CA ASP A 271 -3.70 -28.25 4.21
C ASP A 271 -3.48 -29.77 4.11
N SER A 272 -4.52 -30.54 3.77
CA SER A 272 -4.43 -31.97 3.54
C SER A 272 -3.51 -32.35 2.37
N LEU A 273 -3.37 -31.49 1.36
CA LEU A 273 -2.50 -31.70 0.20
C LEU A 273 -1.01 -31.69 0.60
N VAL A 274 -0.68 -30.92 1.64
CA VAL A 274 0.68 -30.84 2.16
C VAL A 274 0.97 -31.97 3.14
N ARG A 275 -0.03 -32.39 3.93
CA ARG A 275 0.10 -33.53 4.87
C ARG A 275 0.34 -34.87 4.15
N GLY A 276 -0.21 -35.02 2.96
CA GLY A 276 -0.01 -36.23 2.14
C GLY A 276 1.38 -36.36 1.53
N ALA A 277 2.17 -35.24 1.50
CA ALA A 277 3.51 -35.24 0.92
C ALA A 277 4.64 -35.37 1.97
N GLY A 278 4.32 -35.33 3.28
CA GLY A 278 5.30 -35.49 4.37
C GLY A 278 4.74 -35.05 5.72
N GLY A 279 4.19 -35.98 6.45
CA GLY A 279 3.40 -35.91 7.66
C GLY A 279 3.80 -34.94 8.79
N GLY A 280 3.40 -33.70 8.72
CA GLY A 280 3.47 -32.75 9.83
C GLY A 280 2.30 -31.78 9.83
N ALA A 281 1.57 -31.71 10.96
CA ALA A 281 0.39 -30.85 11.09
C ALA A 281 0.78 -29.37 11.25
N VAL A 282 0.24 -28.49 10.39
CA VAL A 282 0.22 -27.04 10.66
C VAL A 282 -0.92 -26.76 11.64
N GLN A 283 -0.61 -26.55 12.91
CA GLN A 283 -1.62 -26.08 13.89
C GLN A 283 -1.72 -24.54 13.80
N GLY A 284 -2.83 -24.06 13.32
CA GLY A 284 -3.22 -22.64 13.45
C GLY A 284 -3.80 -22.41 14.84
N GLY A 285 -2.98 -21.85 15.72
CA GLY A 285 -3.45 -21.34 17.02
C GLY A 285 -3.87 -19.87 16.89
N GLY A 286 -5.01 -19.52 17.47
CA GLY A 286 -5.42 -18.12 17.61
C GLY A 286 -4.44 -17.33 18.49
N ASP A 287 -4.34 -16.02 18.22
CA ASP A 287 -3.67 -14.98 19.01
C ASP A 287 -2.37 -15.37 19.75
N GLY A 288 -1.42 -15.91 19.06
CA GLY A 288 -0.08 -16.19 19.56
C GLY A 288 0.81 -16.56 18.40
N MET A 289 2.04 -16.07 18.42
CA MET A 289 3.11 -16.30 17.45
C MET A 289 2.94 -17.65 16.73
N MET A 290 2.61 -17.62 15.44
CA MET A 290 2.60 -18.81 14.59
C MET A 290 3.98 -19.47 14.67
N GLN A 291 4.13 -20.50 15.47
CA GLN A 291 5.22 -21.45 15.32
C GLN A 291 4.92 -22.27 14.05
N ALA A 292 5.70 -22.06 13.01
CA ALA A 292 5.67 -22.91 11.84
C ALA A 292 5.96 -24.34 12.29
N GLY A 293 4.95 -25.21 12.20
CA GLY A 293 5.10 -26.63 12.47
C GLY A 293 6.17 -27.20 11.55
N SER A 294 7.20 -27.84 12.11
CA SER A 294 8.41 -28.27 11.44
C SER A 294 8.24 -29.30 10.32
N GLY A 295 7.04 -29.82 10.06
CA GLY A 295 6.80 -30.91 9.14
C GLY A 295 6.52 -30.55 7.67
N VAL A 296 6.14 -29.30 7.35
CA VAL A 296 5.93 -28.82 5.96
C VAL A 296 7.24 -28.30 5.35
N VAL A 297 8.23 -28.14 6.20
CA VAL A 297 9.43 -27.33 6.00
C VAL A 297 10.57 -28.11 5.34
N GLU A 298 10.58 -29.46 5.35
CA GLU A 298 11.77 -30.23 5.04
C GLU A 298 11.93 -30.72 3.59
N GLN A 299 10.92 -30.65 2.74
CA GLN A 299 11.02 -31.21 1.37
C GLN A 299 10.87 -30.21 0.21
N GLY A 300 11.46 -29.01 0.31
CA GLY A 300 11.62 -28.18 -0.90
C GLY A 300 11.16 -26.74 -0.83
N GLY A 301 11.07 -26.10 0.35
CA GLY A 301 10.65 -24.70 0.42
C GLY A 301 10.48 -24.15 1.82
N GLY A 302 11.03 -24.79 2.81
CA GLY A 302 10.71 -24.56 4.21
C GLY A 302 10.86 -23.14 4.73
N ARG A 303 11.84 -22.39 4.27
CA ARG A 303 12.02 -20.98 4.67
C ARG A 303 11.02 -20.08 3.95
N ASP A 304 10.74 -20.36 2.68
CA ASP A 304 9.84 -19.55 1.85
C ASP A 304 8.39 -19.62 2.35
N VAL A 305 7.93 -20.81 2.73
CA VAL A 305 6.60 -21.00 3.32
C VAL A 305 6.43 -20.18 4.59
N GLY A 306 7.47 -20.08 5.44
CA GLY A 306 7.42 -19.23 6.64
C GLY A 306 7.21 -17.75 6.33
N TYR A 307 7.85 -17.22 5.30
CA TYR A 307 7.64 -15.83 4.85
C TYR A 307 6.25 -15.64 4.22
N LEU A 308 5.81 -16.60 3.41
CA LEU A 308 4.49 -16.57 2.77
C LEU A 308 3.34 -16.61 3.78
N LEU A 309 3.42 -17.46 4.82
CA LEU A 309 2.43 -17.54 5.89
C LEU A 309 2.32 -16.21 6.67
N ARG A 310 3.46 -15.60 7.00
CA ARG A 310 3.48 -14.28 7.65
C ARG A 310 2.87 -13.21 6.75
N PHE A 311 3.23 -13.21 5.47
CA PHE A 311 2.69 -12.27 4.49
C PHE A 311 1.19 -12.45 4.27
N ALA A 312 0.71 -13.70 4.24
CA ALA A 312 -0.70 -14.02 4.09
C ALA A 312 -1.55 -13.61 5.31
N GLN A 313 -0.95 -13.41 6.49
CA GLN A 313 -1.64 -13.07 7.74
C GLN A 313 -2.78 -14.07 8.05
N GLY A 314 -2.54 -15.35 7.75
CA GLY A 314 -3.49 -16.42 7.95
C GLY A 314 -4.57 -16.57 6.88
N TYR A 315 -4.61 -15.74 5.86
CA TYR A 315 -5.49 -15.87 4.70
C TYR A 315 -4.72 -16.53 3.56
N TYR A 316 -4.82 -17.86 3.45
CA TYR A 316 -4.15 -18.62 2.40
C TYR A 316 -4.93 -19.86 2.02
N THR A 317 -4.74 -20.31 0.78
CA THR A 317 -5.17 -21.61 0.30
C THR A 317 -4.03 -22.31 -0.40
N ILE A 318 -4.06 -23.66 -0.40
CA ILE A 318 -3.10 -24.48 -1.14
C ILE A 318 -3.90 -25.31 -2.13
N GLU A 319 -3.55 -25.18 -3.40
CA GLU A 319 -4.18 -25.88 -4.50
C GLU A 319 -3.15 -26.73 -5.25
N ARG A 320 -3.63 -27.78 -5.94
CA ARG A 320 -2.79 -28.55 -6.86
C ARG A 320 -3.09 -28.16 -8.30
N TRP A 321 -2.07 -27.66 -8.99
CA TRP A 321 -2.14 -27.38 -10.43
C TRP A 321 -1.24 -28.34 -11.20
N GLY A 322 -1.84 -29.40 -11.79
CA GLY A 322 -1.06 -30.52 -12.35
C GLY A 322 -0.22 -31.18 -11.25
N ASP A 323 1.09 -31.22 -11.43
CA ASP A 323 2.02 -31.82 -10.46
C ASP A 323 2.56 -30.83 -9.42
N THR A 324 2.16 -29.57 -9.48
CA THR A 324 2.70 -28.50 -8.64
C THR A 324 1.71 -28.10 -7.56
N LEU A 325 2.21 -27.90 -6.33
CA LEU A 325 1.48 -27.27 -5.24
C LEU A 325 1.62 -25.76 -5.34
N VAL A 326 0.50 -25.06 -5.26
CA VAL A 326 0.42 -23.59 -5.36
C VAL A 326 -0.11 -23.02 -4.07
N PHE A 327 0.68 -22.16 -3.44
CA PHE A 327 0.29 -21.37 -2.29
C PHE A 327 -0.35 -20.06 -2.78
N ASN A 328 -1.61 -19.86 -2.47
CA ASN A 328 -2.35 -18.66 -2.84
C ASN A 328 -2.53 -17.73 -1.64
N VAL A 329 -2.57 -16.42 -1.91
CA VAL A 329 -2.87 -15.40 -0.89
C VAL A 329 -4.14 -14.64 -1.29
N PRO A 330 -5.32 -15.05 -0.83
CA PRO A 330 -6.61 -14.47 -1.19
C PRO A 330 -6.72 -12.96 -0.93
N ARG A 331 -5.99 -12.42 0.04
CA ARG A 331 -6.04 -11.00 0.44
C ARG A 331 -5.86 -10.00 -0.70
N PHE A 332 -5.17 -10.40 -1.78
CA PHE A 332 -4.88 -9.52 -2.91
C PHE A 332 -5.90 -9.62 -4.04
N GLY A 333 -6.94 -10.43 -3.87
CA GLY A 333 -8.01 -10.60 -4.84
C GLY A 333 -7.72 -11.68 -5.88
N GLU A 334 -8.63 -11.79 -6.82
CA GLU A 334 -8.62 -12.74 -7.94
C GLU A 334 -8.46 -11.98 -9.25
N VAL A 335 -7.85 -12.63 -10.26
CA VAL A 335 -7.76 -12.10 -11.63
C VAL A 335 -9.13 -12.22 -12.29
N ARG A 336 -9.84 -11.10 -12.41
CA ARG A 336 -11.20 -11.05 -12.97
C ARG A 336 -12.23 -11.90 -12.18
N GLY A 337 -12.03 -12.13 -10.90
CA GLY A 337 -12.95 -12.93 -10.09
C GLY A 337 -14.39 -12.42 -10.05
N TRP A 338 -14.66 -11.16 -10.42
CA TRP A 338 -16.00 -10.62 -10.58
C TRP A 338 -16.74 -11.14 -11.83
N ASP A 339 -16.03 -11.71 -12.82
CA ASP A 339 -16.54 -12.20 -14.09
C ASP A 339 -16.36 -13.72 -14.24
N ASP A 340 -15.28 -14.27 -13.68
CA ASP A 340 -14.91 -15.68 -13.80
C ASP A 340 -14.98 -16.42 -12.47
N PRO A 341 -15.89 -17.39 -12.31
CA PRO A 341 -15.93 -18.24 -11.12
C PRO A 341 -14.68 -19.09 -10.88
N GLY A 342 -13.97 -19.45 -11.94
CA GLY A 342 -12.72 -20.21 -11.88
C GLY A 342 -11.47 -19.35 -11.75
N ALA A 343 -11.63 -18.04 -11.52
CA ALA A 343 -10.53 -17.09 -11.46
C ALA A 343 -9.44 -17.51 -10.48
N ARG A 344 -8.18 -17.38 -10.91
CA ARG A 344 -7.01 -17.60 -10.07
C ARG A 344 -6.77 -16.40 -9.17
N PHE A 345 -6.17 -16.65 -8.02
CA PHE A 345 -5.72 -15.56 -7.16
C PHE A 345 -4.60 -14.75 -7.83
N VAL A 346 -4.62 -13.44 -7.59
CA VAL A 346 -3.59 -12.52 -8.10
C VAL A 346 -2.22 -12.90 -7.57
N PHE A 347 -2.16 -13.26 -6.28
CA PHE A 347 -0.94 -13.69 -5.64
C PHE A 347 -0.95 -15.21 -5.48
N HIS A 348 -0.05 -15.88 -6.21
CA HIS A 348 0.18 -17.31 -6.09
C HIS A 348 1.68 -17.61 -6.15
N TYR A 349 2.10 -18.68 -5.47
CA TYR A 349 3.49 -19.09 -5.36
C TYR A 349 3.61 -20.60 -5.57
N TYR A 350 4.46 -21.03 -6.49
CA TYR A 350 4.71 -22.43 -6.78
C TYR A 350 5.67 -23.00 -5.74
N LEU A 351 5.20 -23.92 -4.88
CA LEU A 351 5.99 -24.47 -3.79
C LEU A 351 7.09 -25.42 -4.29
N ASN A 352 6.80 -26.18 -5.35
CA ASN A 352 7.72 -27.19 -5.88
C ASN A 352 8.62 -26.64 -7.00
N ASP A 353 8.41 -25.40 -7.43
CA ASP A 353 9.18 -24.76 -8.49
C ASP A 353 9.47 -23.29 -8.19
N PRO A 354 10.32 -23.02 -7.17
CA PRO A 354 10.63 -21.65 -6.76
C PRO A 354 11.24 -20.79 -7.87
N GLY A 355 11.90 -21.40 -8.86
CA GLY A 355 12.52 -20.67 -9.96
C GLY A 355 11.53 -19.98 -10.89
N HIS A 356 10.27 -20.43 -10.94
CA HIS A 356 9.19 -19.81 -11.72
C HIS A 356 8.42 -18.74 -10.95
N ASN A 357 8.73 -18.46 -9.71
CA ASN A 357 8.07 -17.47 -8.86
C ASN A 357 8.55 -16.02 -9.10
N GLY A 358 9.20 -15.73 -10.21
CA GLY A 358 9.59 -14.37 -10.54
C GLY A 358 8.38 -13.45 -10.76
N MET A 359 8.37 -12.28 -10.16
CA MET A 359 7.53 -11.06 -10.35
C MET A 359 6.10 -11.20 -10.93
N VAL A 360 5.50 -12.38 -10.97
CA VAL A 360 4.16 -12.65 -11.50
C VAL A 360 3.08 -11.90 -10.71
N VAL A 361 3.37 -11.59 -9.47
CA VAL A 361 2.47 -10.99 -8.50
C VAL A 361 1.93 -9.62 -8.92
N GLN A 362 2.74 -8.75 -9.50
CA GLN A 362 2.30 -7.40 -9.87
C GLN A 362 1.71 -7.31 -11.27
N ARG A 363 2.11 -8.17 -12.20
CA ARG A 363 1.59 -8.21 -13.56
C ARG A 363 0.22 -8.89 -13.67
N GLY A 364 -0.14 -9.74 -12.70
CA GLY A 364 -1.32 -10.60 -12.77
C GLY A 364 -2.65 -9.86 -12.61
N ARG A 365 -2.73 -8.73 -11.88
CA ARG A 365 -4.01 -8.07 -11.56
C ARG A 365 -4.81 -7.60 -12.76
N LEU A 366 -4.15 -7.16 -13.82
CA LEU A 366 -4.76 -6.71 -15.07
C LEU A 366 -4.48 -7.69 -16.23
N ALA A 367 -3.98 -8.89 -15.95
CA ALA A 367 -3.73 -9.90 -16.96
C ALA A 367 -5.05 -10.30 -17.63
N GLY A 368 -5.04 -10.37 -18.98
CA GLY A 368 -6.22 -10.73 -19.75
C GLY A 368 -7.34 -9.69 -19.77
N TRP A 369 -7.09 -8.44 -19.38
CA TRP A 369 -8.04 -7.34 -19.46
C TRP A 369 -8.12 -6.82 -20.92
N ASP A 370 -9.09 -7.33 -21.66
CA ASP A 370 -9.49 -6.84 -22.96
C ASP A 370 -10.62 -5.78 -22.85
N ARG A 371 -11.08 -5.25 -23.97
CA ARG A 371 -12.18 -4.27 -23.99
C ARG A 371 -13.48 -4.82 -23.39
N LYS A 372 -13.72 -6.14 -23.52
CA LYS A 372 -14.89 -6.79 -22.94
C LYS A 372 -14.76 -6.84 -21.42
N ALA A 373 -13.62 -7.27 -20.89
CA ALA A 373 -13.36 -7.32 -19.46
C ALA A 373 -13.52 -5.94 -18.80
N TRP A 374 -13.01 -4.87 -19.43
CA TRP A 374 -13.19 -3.51 -18.95
C TRP A 374 -14.66 -3.08 -18.90
N ARG A 375 -15.43 -3.39 -19.95
CA ARG A 375 -16.87 -3.08 -20.00
C ARG A 375 -17.63 -3.83 -18.90
N ASP A 376 -17.36 -5.12 -18.76
CA ASP A 376 -18.00 -6.00 -17.79
C ASP A 376 -17.64 -5.57 -16.35
N PHE A 377 -16.40 -5.11 -16.13
CA PHE A 377 -15.97 -4.55 -14.86
C PHE A 377 -16.73 -3.27 -14.49
N ILE A 378 -16.86 -2.33 -15.43
CA ILE A 378 -17.62 -1.09 -15.20
C ILE A 378 -19.09 -1.41 -14.93
N ARG A 379 -19.70 -2.35 -15.66
CA ARG A 379 -21.07 -2.80 -15.42
C ARG A 379 -21.22 -3.42 -14.03
N ARG A 380 -20.24 -4.24 -13.61
CA ARG A 380 -20.25 -4.84 -12.26
C ARG A 380 -20.05 -3.79 -11.16
N ILE A 381 -19.22 -2.78 -11.38
CA ILE A 381 -19.15 -1.62 -10.49
C ILE A 381 -20.52 -0.95 -10.36
N GLY A 382 -21.24 -0.76 -11.46
CA GLY A 382 -22.62 -0.20 -11.50
C GLY A 382 -23.70 -1.09 -10.88
N GLY A 383 -23.36 -2.26 -10.33
CA GLY A 383 -24.31 -3.16 -9.67
C GLY A 383 -25.01 -4.11 -10.64
N GLU A 384 -24.61 -4.18 -11.92
CA GLU A 384 -25.18 -5.14 -12.88
C GLU A 384 -24.61 -6.55 -12.70
N ASP A 385 -25.40 -7.56 -13.08
CA ASP A 385 -24.90 -8.94 -13.19
C ASP A 385 -24.06 -9.10 -14.43
N VAL A 386 -22.85 -9.62 -14.25
CA VAL A 386 -21.98 -10.05 -15.33
C VAL A 386 -22.06 -11.56 -15.46
N ARG A 387 -22.03 -12.10 -16.68
CA ARG A 387 -22.14 -13.54 -16.94
C ARG A 387 -21.04 -14.29 -16.17
N GLY A 388 -21.46 -15.26 -15.36
CA GLY A 388 -20.57 -16.09 -14.52
C GLY A 388 -20.98 -16.15 -13.04
N TRP A 389 -21.80 -15.21 -12.58
CA TRP A 389 -22.28 -15.10 -11.20
C TRP A 389 -23.77 -15.44 -11.03
N ARG A 390 -24.32 -16.35 -11.84
CA ARG A 390 -25.67 -16.90 -11.69
C ARG A 390 -25.63 -18.26 -11.01
#